data_320a6324db80bf74b7edd252d169f3be
#
_entry.id   320a6324db80bf74b7edd252d169f3be
#
_cell.length_a   1.000
_cell.length_b   1.000
_cell.length_c   1.000
_cell.angle_alpha   90.00
_cell.angle_beta   90.00
_cell.angle_gamma   90.00
#
_symmetry.space_group_name_H-M   'P 1'
#
loop_
_entity.id
_entity.type
_entity.pdbx_description
1 polymer ?
#
loop_
_entity_poly.entity_id
_entity_poly.type
_entity_poly.pdbx_seq_one_letter_code
_entity_poly.pdbx_strand_id
1 'polypeptide(L)'
;MPLPAFKAYDIRGRVPDELNEDLARRIGVALSDQLDAGTVVVGHDVRLTSAALQDALVVGLRGAGREVIDIGMCGTEEVYFQTDHLGAAGGVMVTASHNPMDYNGMKLVREKARPISSDTGLFAISDAVAADTAAALSPKAGQSEQHDKSAYIAHLLSYVDAAALKPLKVVVNAGNGGAGAIVDLLAPHLPLQFIRVNHEPDGNFPNGIPNPLLPENRAATAEAVREHGADFGIAWDGDFDRCFFFDHTGRFIEGYYLVGLLAQAALKRHPGGKVVHDPRLVWNTVEMVEQAGGIPVLCKSGHAFIKEKMRAEDAVYGGEMSAHHYFREFAYADSGMIPWLLIAALVSESGRSLADWVEDRMAAYPCSGEINFKVADAKVSVARVMEHFASHAPALDHTDGISADFGDWRFNLRSSNTEPLLRLNVETRGDAALLQSRTDEISSLLQQ
;
A
#
# COMPACT_ATOMS: atom_id res chain seq x y z
N MET A 1 -4.93 -18.12 21.59
CA MET A 1 -5.45 -17.29 20.44
C MET A 1 -4.77 -15.95 20.51
N PRO A 2 -4.33 -15.37 19.40
CA PRO A 2 -3.69 -14.07 19.40
C PRO A 2 -4.62 -12.99 20.00
N LEU A 3 -4.03 -11.94 20.56
CA LEU A 3 -4.76 -10.80 21.09
C LEU A 3 -5.57 -10.11 19.96
N PRO A 4 -6.75 -9.54 20.23
CA PRO A 4 -7.65 -8.99 19.20
C PRO A 4 -7.01 -7.96 18.26
N ALA A 5 -6.04 -7.18 18.74
CA ALA A 5 -5.35 -6.19 17.91
C ALA A 5 -4.36 -6.82 16.91
N PHE A 6 -3.92 -8.07 17.08
CA PHE A 6 -2.97 -8.72 16.17
C PHE A 6 -3.72 -9.34 14.98
N LYS A 7 -3.53 -8.75 13.81
CA LYS A 7 -4.16 -9.18 12.55
C LYS A 7 -3.19 -10.04 11.72
N ALA A 8 -3.53 -10.29 10.46
CA ALA A 8 -2.68 -11.12 9.59
C ALA A 8 -1.35 -10.45 9.20
N TYR A 9 -1.32 -9.13 9.07
CA TYR A 9 -0.16 -8.41 8.53
C TYR A 9 0.44 -7.37 9.47
N ASP A 10 -0.34 -6.92 10.45
CA ASP A 10 0.02 -5.83 11.34
C ASP A 10 -0.79 -5.89 12.65
N ILE A 11 -0.59 -4.91 13.50
CA ILE A 11 -1.37 -4.69 14.71
C ILE A 11 -2.37 -3.57 14.41
N ARG A 12 -3.65 -3.80 14.68
CA ARG A 12 -4.74 -2.84 14.53
C ARG A 12 -5.79 -3.03 15.61
N GLY A 13 -6.10 -1.97 16.34
CA GLY A 13 -7.10 -2.03 17.40
C GLY A 13 -7.69 -0.67 17.73
N ARG A 14 -8.85 -0.68 18.38
CA ARG A 14 -9.46 0.54 18.93
C ARG A 14 -8.68 1.01 20.13
N VAL A 15 -8.49 2.31 20.21
CA VAL A 15 -7.81 2.95 21.34
C VAL A 15 -8.88 3.59 22.24
N PRO A 16 -8.85 3.34 23.57
CA PRO A 16 -7.83 2.59 24.31
C PRO A 16 -8.16 1.09 24.55
N ASP A 17 -9.28 0.59 24.04
CA ASP A 17 -9.86 -0.69 24.48
C ASP A 17 -9.07 -1.91 24.00
N GLU A 18 -8.62 -1.91 22.75
CA GLU A 18 -7.90 -3.02 22.11
C GLU A 18 -6.40 -2.74 21.96
N LEU A 19 -6.02 -1.45 21.94
CA LEU A 19 -4.63 -0.99 21.86
C LEU A 19 -4.47 0.24 22.77
N ASN A 20 -3.48 0.20 23.67
CA ASN A 20 -3.17 1.27 24.58
C ASN A 20 -1.67 1.29 24.89
N GLU A 21 -1.22 2.26 25.70
CA GLU A 21 0.19 2.46 26.04
C GLU A 21 0.80 1.26 26.77
N ASP A 22 0.06 0.58 27.66
CA ASP A 22 0.58 -0.63 28.32
C ASP A 22 0.83 -1.76 27.31
N LEU A 23 -0.13 -1.99 26.42
CA LEU A 23 0.03 -2.98 25.36
C LEU A 23 1.19 -2.60 24.41
N ALA A 24 1.31 -1.32 24.03
CA ALA A 24 2.41 -0.83 23.19
C ALA A 24 3.78 -1.07 23.84
N ARG A 25 3.91 -0.78 25.14
CA ARG A 25 5.13 -1.06 25.92
C ARG A 25 5.47 -2.56 25.90
N ARG A 26 4.49 -3.43 26.14
CA ARG A 26 4.67 -4.90 26.14
C ARG A 26 5.03 -5.42 24.74
N ILE A 27 4.47 -4.84 23.69
CA ILE A 27 4.86 -5.13 22.29
C ILE A 27 6.33 -4.79 22.08
N GLY A 28 6.82 -3.65 22.57
CA GLY A 28 8.23 -3.27 22.47
C GLY A 28 9.18 -4.29 23.12
N VAL A 29 8.82 -4.81 24.28
CA VAL A 29 9.57 -5.88 24.94
C VAL A 29 9.58 -7.16 24.10
N ALA A 30 8.41 -7.64 23.72
CA ALA A 30 8.25 -8.89 22.98
C ALA A 30 8.88 -8.83 21.56
N LEU A 31 8.80 -7.68 20.89
CA LEU A 31 9.46 -7.46 19.61
C LEU A 31 10.98 -7.58 19.70
N SER A 32 11.58 -7.11 20.81
CA SER A 32 13.02 -7.21 21.01
C SER A 32 13.56 -8.62 20.94
N ASP A 33 12.78 -9.62 21.34
CA ASP A 33 13.15 -11.03 21.30
C ASP A 33 13.04 -11.63 19.88
N GLN A 34 12.35 -10.96 18.99
CA GLN A 34 12.15 -11.40 17.60
C GLN A 34 13.12 -10.76 16.62
N LEU A 35 13.95 -9.82 17.06
CA LEU A 35 14.91 -9.10 16.23
C LEU A 35 16.34 -9.54 16.54
N ASP A 36 17.18 -9.53 15.52
CA ASP A 36 18.63 -9.65 15.71
C ASP A 36 19.19 -8.50 16.56
N ALA A 37 20.42 -8.63 17.04
CA ALA A 37 21.06 -7.55 17.78
C ALA A 37 21.24 -6.29 16.94
N GLY A 38 20.88 -5.14 17.49
CA GLY A 38 21.02 -3.84 16.80
C GLY A 38 19.98 -2.81 17.22
N THR A 39 20.00 -1.69 16.53
CA THR A 39 19.09 -0.57 16.74
C THR A 39 17.70 -0.87 16.20
N VAL A 40 16.66 -0.16 16.68
CA VAL A 40 15.30 -0.21 16.15
C VAL A 40 14.87 1.21 15.78
N VAL A 41 14.44 1.38 14.52
CA VAL A 41 13.85 2.64 14.05
C VAL A 41 12.39 2.70 14.46
N VAL A 42 11.94 3.82 15.01
CA VAL A 42 10.53 4.03 15.38
C VAL A 42 10.03 5.36 14.83
N GLY A 43 8.84 5.35 14.28
CA GLY A 43 8.17 6.55 13.80
C GLY A 43 6.66 6.42 13.93
N HIS A 44 5.94 7.54 13.80
CA HIS A 44 4.50 7.57 13.95
C HIS A 44 3.81 8.44 12.90
N ASP A 45 2.54 8.16 12.62
CA ASP A 45 1.70 8.98 11.76
C ASP A 45 1.10 10.20 12.51
N VAL A 46 0.25 10.94 11.81
CA VAL A 46 -0.38 12.17 12.31
C VAL A 46 -1.47 11.94 13.37
N ARG A 47 -1.93 10.70 13.61
CA ARG A 47 -3.04 10.40 14.52
C ARG A 47 -2.75 10.88 15.94
N LEU A 48 -3.77 11.40 16.61
CA LEU A 48 -3.64 12.02 17.94
C LEU A 48 -3.09 11.09 19.02
N THR A 49 -3.28 9.78 18.87
CA THR A 49 -2.79 8.76 19.83
C THR A 49 -1.43 8.16 19.46
N SER A 50 -0.90 8.48 18.25
CA SER A 50 0.29 7.82 17.73
C SER A 50 1.56 8.14 18.51
N ALA A 51 1.76 9.39 18.88
CA ALA A 51 2.94 9.79 19.66
C ALA A 51 2.99 9.10 21.03
N ALA A 52 1.87 9.05 21.78
CA ALA A 52 1.81 8.40 23.07
C ALA A 52 2.06 6.87 22.99
N LEU A 53 1.51 6.22 21.95
CA LEU A 53 1.76 4.80 21.70
C LEU A 53 3.22 4.54 21.31
N GLN A 54 3.84 5.43 20.50
CA GLN A 54 5.26 5.37 20.20
C GLN A 54 6.12 5.49 21.44
N ASP A 55 5.88 6.49 22.31
CA ASP A 55 6.61 6.70 23.54
C ASP A 55 6.59 5.45 24.43
N ALA A 56 5.41 4.85 24.58
CA ALA A 56 5.25 3.61 25.35
C ALA A 56 6.00 2.43 24.72
N LEU A 57 5.93 2.26 23.39
CA LEU A 57 6.69 1.25 22.66
C LEU A 57 8.20 1.42 22.85
N VAL A 58 8.71 2.66 22.78
CA VAL A 58 10.13 3.01 22.99
C VAL A 58 10.56 2.65 24.40
N VAL A 59 9.73 2.91 25.40
CA VAL A 59 10.02 2.48 26.80
C VAL A 59 10.19 0.95 26.86
N GLY A 60 9.34 0.19 26.18
CA GLY A 60 9.44 -1.27 26.10
C GLY A 60 10.73 -1.75 25.43
N LEU A 61 11.04 -1.22 24.25
CA LEU A 61 12.25 -1.55 23.48
C LEU A 61 13.53 -1.25 24.28
N ARG A 62 13.64 -0.06 24.86
CA ARG A 62 14.79 0.34 25.67
C ARG A 62 14.90 -0.48 26.96
N GLY A 63 13.77 -0.79 27.58
CA GLY A 63 13.72 -1.66 28.75
C GLY A 63 14.23 -3.07 28.46
N ALA A 64 14.04 -3.56 27.25
CA ALA A 64 14.60 -4.83 26.75
C ALA A 64 16.05 -4.69 26.22
N GLY A 65 16.68 -3.51 26.34
CA GLY A 65 18.07 -3.30 25.98
C GLY A 65 18.32 -2.87 24.53
N ARG A 66 17.26 -2.43 23.80
CA ARG A 66 17.38 -1.96 22.40
C ARG A 66 17.71 -0.46 22.35
N GLU A 67 18.75 -0.11 21.61
CA GLU A 67 18.95 1.28 21.17
C GLU A 67 17.84 1.65 20.18
N VAL A 68 17.24 2.82 20.36
CA VAL A 68 16.13 3.29 19.52
C VAL A 68 16.54 4.53 18.74
N ILE A 69 16.20 4.55 17.45
CA ILE A 69 16.30 5.74 16.59
C ILE A 69 14.88 6.21 16.32
N ASP A 70 14.52 7.33 16.91
CA ASP A 70 13.23 7.99 16.76
C ASP A 70 13.28 8.93 15.56
N ILE A 71 12.46 8.67 14.54
CA ILE A 71 12.36 9.52 13.34
C ILE A 71 11.17 10.47 13.38
N GLY A 72 10.42 10.48 14.46
CA GLY A 72 9.29 11.37 14.71
C GLY A 72 8.08 11.09 13.82
N MET A 73 7.33 12.16 13.51
CA MET A 73 6.19 12.07 12.61
C MET A 73 6.65 11.82 11.17
N CYS A 74 6.16 10.73 10.58
CA CYS A 74 6.60 10.25 9.27
C CYS A 74 5.53 9.39 8.59
N GLY A 75 5.82 8.91 7.40
CA GLY A 75 5.05 7.87 6.74
C GLY A 75 5.64 6.48 6.93
N THR A 76 4.84 5.49 6.59
CA THR A 76 5.23 4.08 6.68
C THR A 76 6.50 3.81 5.87
N GLU A 77 6.59 4.34 4.66
CA GLU A 77 7.74 4.14 3.77
C GLU A 77 9.04 4.75 4.31
N GLU A 78 8.96 5.82 5.12
CA GLU A 78 10.14 6.40 5.75
C GLU A 78 10.76 5.47 6.81
N VAL A 79 9.91 4.77 7.59
CA VAL A 79 10.39 3.75 8.52
C VAL A 79 11.09 2.61 7.77
N TYR A 80 10.53 2.17 6.63
CA TYR A 80 11.15 1.14 5.79
C TYR A 80 12.51 1.59 5.25
N PHE A 81 12.55 2.80 4.69
CA PHE A 81 13.79 3.37 4.17
C PHE A 81 14.86 3.49 5.27
N GLN A 82 14.54 4.08 6.41
CA GLN A 82 15.51 4.28 7.49
C GLN A 82 15.96 2.95 8.12
N THR A 83 15.08 1.95 8.20
CA THR A 83 15.46 0.61 8.69
C THR A 83 16.54 -0.02 7.82
N ASP A 84 16.41 0.06 6.51
CA ASP A 84 17.39 -0.47 5.56
C ASP A 84 18.65 0.42 5.50
N HIS A 85 18.46 1.73 5.34
CA HIS A 85 19.53 2.71 5.17
C HIS A 85 20.51 2.76 6.35
N LEU A 86 19.98 2.67 7.58
CA LEU A 86 20.79 2.69 8.80
C LEU A 86 21.28 1.28 9.21
N GLY A 87 20.93 0.23 8.47
CA GLY A 87 21.26 -1.15 8.83
C GLY A 87 20.66 -1.55 10.18
N ALA A 88 19.47 -1.05 10.51
CA ALA A 88 18.81 -1.33 11.77
C ALA A 88 18.31 -2.80 11.83
N ALA A 89 18.24 -3.35 13.03
CA ALA A 89 17.72 -4.71 13.27
C ALA A 89 16.21 -4.81 13.01
N GLY A 90 15.50 -3.68 13.07
CA GLY A 90 14.08 -3.61 12.76
C GLY A 90 13.55 -2.19 12.79
N GLY A 91 12.27 -2.07 12.42
CA GLY A 91 11.55 -0.81 12.45
C GLY A 91 10.09 -0.97 12.85
N VAL A 92 9.53 0.06 13.44
CA VAL A 92 8.12 0.12 13.82
C VAL A 92 7.51 1.44 13.36
N MET A 93 6.45 1.35 12.56
CA MET A 93 5.58 2.46 12.25
C MET A 93 4.30 2.39 13.07
N VAL A 94 4.06 3.40 13.89
CA VAL A 94 2.81 3.53 14.65
C VAL A 94 1.78 4.24 13.78
N THR A 95 0.81 3.50 13.28
CA THR A 95 -0.20 3.97 12.32
C THR A 95 -1.40 3.04 12.26
N ALA A 96 -2.55 3.59 11.89
CA ALA A 96 -3.69 2.81 11.43
C ALA A 96 -4.09 3.17 9.98
N SER A 97 -3.18 3.78 9.20
CA SER A 97 -3.41 4.15 7.79
C SER A 97 -4.77 4.85 7.61
N HIS A 98 -5.68 4.23 6.88
CA HIS A 98 -7.03 4.73 6.56
C HIS A 98 -8.15 4.18 7.47
N ASN A 99 -7.83 3.57 8.61
CA ASN A 99 -8.84 3.12 9.57
C ASN A 99 -9.56 4.31 10.22
N PRO A 100 -10.77 4.10 10.81
CA PRO A 100 -11.49 5.14 11.55
C PRO A 100 -10.65 5.83 12.63
N MET A 101 -11.13 6.97 13.11
CA MET A 101 -10.41 7.85 14.06
C MET A 101 -10.06 7.18 15.39
N ASP A 102 -10.91 6.27 15.85
CA ASP A 102 -10.78 5.53 17.10
C ASP A 102 -9.81 4.34 17.02
N TYR A 103 -9.17 4.12 15.85
CA TYR A 103 -8.18 3.07 15.64
C TYR A 103 -6.76 3.62 15.66
N ASN A 104 -5.84 2.76 16.12
CA ASN A 104 -4.41 2.88 15.86
C ASN A 104 -3.79 1.49 15.65
N GLY A 105 -2.50 1.43 15.38
CA GLY A 105 -1.83 0.18 15.09
C GLY A 105 -0.32 0.29 14.98
N MET A 106 0.31 -0.79 14.56
CA MET A 106 1.75 -0.84 14.33
C MET A 106 2.06 -1.76 13.16
N LYS A 107 2.85 -1.26 12.21
CA LYS A 107 3.50 -2.08 11.18
C LYS A 107 4.92 -2.37 11.63
N LEU A 108 5.28 -3.65 11.65
CA LEU A 108 6.55 -4.12 12.18
C LEU A 108 7.41 -4.69 11.06
N VAL A 109 8.67 -4.30 11.04
CA VAL A 109 9.66 -4.87 10.12
C VAL A 109 10.92 -5.29 10.88
N ARG A 110 11.62 -6.28 10.35
CA ARG A 110 12.98 -6.66 10.78
C ARG A 110 14.01 -6.03 9.83
N GLU A 111 15.25 -6.46 9.91
CA GLU A 111 16.35 -5.99 9.06
C GLU A 111 15.95 -5.92 7.57
N LYS A 112 16.49 -4.95 6.83
CA LYS A 112 16.18 -4.70 5.41
C LYS A 112 14.68 -4.48 5.13
N ALA A 113 13.96 -3.90 6.09
CA ALA A 113 12.52 -3.65 6.00
C ALA A 113 11.67 -4.90 5.69
N ARG A 114 12.10 -6.09 6.10
CA ARG A 114 11.33 -7.34 5.92
C ARG A 114 10.14 -7.35 6.87
N PRO A 115 8.91 -7.57 6.37
CA PRO A 115 7.71 -7.49 7.20
C PRO A 115 7.66 -8.59 8.27
N ILE A 116 7.11 -8.25 9.44
CA ILE A 116 6.72 -9.21 10.47
C ILE A 116 5.20 -9.37 10.40
N SER A 117 4.76 -10.50 9.84
CA SER A 117 3.36 -10.89 9.68
C SER A 117 3.00 -12.11 10.51
N SER A 118 1.75 -12.57 10.44
CA SER A 118 1.31 -13.82 11.09
C SER A 118 2.25 -14.99 10.82
N ASP A 119 2.77 -15.09 9.60
CA ASP A 119 3.60 -16.21 9.14
C ASP A 119 5.08 -16.03 9.50
N THR A 120 5.48 -14.82 9.94
CA THR A 120 6.89 -14.48 10.14
C THR A 120 7.21 -13.95 11.55
N GLY A 121 6.31 -14.18 12.53
CA GLY A 121 6.58 -13.90 13.93
C GLY A 121 5.58 -13.00 14.66
N LEU A 122 4.60 -12.40 13.99
CA LEU A 122 3.64 -11.49 14.63
C LEU A 122 2.81 -12.17 15.73
N PHE A 123 2.39 -13.41 15.50
CA PHE A 123 1.65 -14.16 16.54
C PHE A 123 2.54 -14.65 17.68
N ALA A 124 3.83 -14.88 17.43
CA ALA A 124 4.78 -15.14 18.52
C ALA A 124 4.95 -13.92 19.46
N ILE A 125 4.94 -12.70 18.88
CA ILE A 125 4.90 -11.45 19.65
C ILE A 125 3.61 -11.38 20.46
N SER A 126 2.45 -11.68 19.86
CA SER A 126 1.15 -11.72 20.55
C SER A 126 1.15 -12.67 21.75
N ASP A 127 1.68 -13.88 21.57
CA ASP A 127 1.74 -14.89 22.62
C ASP A 127 2.69 -14.45 23.78
N ALA A 128 3.83 -13.86 23.45
CA ALA A 128 4.76 -13.31 24.44
C ALA A 128 4.13 -12.17 25.25
N VAL A 129 3.39 -11.28 24.56
CA VAL A 129 2.63 -10.20 25.21
C VAL A 129 1.54 -10.77 26.12
N ALA A 130 0.81 -11.80 25.70
CA ALA A 130 -0.25 -12.42 26.49
C ALA A 130 0.27 -13.16 27.73
N ALA A 131 1.48 -13.72 27.65
CA ALA A 131 2.11 -14.43 28.76
C ALA A 131 2.62 -13.49 29.87
N ASP A 132 2.57 -12.18 29.66
CA ASP A 132 3.03 -11.14 30.59
C ASP A 132 4.44 -11.41 31.19
N THR A 133 5.34 -11.91 30.34
CA THR A 133 6.73 -12.19 30.68
C THR A 133 7.56 -10.90 30.75
N ALA A 134 6.93 -9.78 31.13
CA ALA A 134 7.61 -8.50 31.26
C ALA A 134 8.69 -8.61 32.35
N ALA A 135 9.92 -8.89 31.92
CA ALA A 135 11.10 -8.74 32.77
C ALA A 135 11.09 -7.33 33.36
N ALA A 136 11.56 -7.23 34.63
CA ALA A 136 11.71 -5.94 35.29
C ALA A 136 12.53 -5.01 34.37
N LEU A 137 11.84 -4.04 33.74
CA LEU A 137 12.45 -3.16 32.79
C LEU A 137 13.46 -2.24 33.47
N SER A 138 14.70 -2.37 33.12
CA SER A 138 15.73 -1.41 33.47
C SER A 138 16.15 -0.70 32.19
N PRO A 139 15.78 0.56 32.00
CA PRO A 139 16.22 1.31 30.82
C PRO A 139 17.74 1.41 30.81
N LYS A 140 18.39 0.57 30.00
CA LYS A 140 19.85 0.55 29.85
C LYS A 140 20.32 1.07 28.54
N ALA A 141 19.42 1.11 27.55
CA ALA A 141 19.70 1.50 26.19
C ALA A 141 19.32 2.95 25.89
N GLY A 142 20.00 3.56 24.95
CA GLY A 142 19.80 4.94 24.54
C GLY A 142 18.59 5.14 23.62
N GLN A 143 18.30 6.40 23.38
CA GLN A 143 17.41 6.87 22.33
C GLN A 143 18.11 8.05 21.66
N SER A 144 18.09 8.05 20.35
CA SER A 144 18.52 9.18 19.54
C SER A 144 17.39 9.61 18.61
N GLU A 145 17.38 10.88 18.26
CA GLU A 145 16.44 11.43 17.29
C GLU A 145 17.13 11.58 15.94
N GLN A 146 16.45 11.24 14.86
CA GLN A 146 16.92 11.39 13.48
C GLN A 146 15.81 12.03 12.64
N HIS A 147 15.86 13.34 12.51
CA HIS A 147 14.85 14.11 11.76
C HIS A 147 15.33 14.54 10.38
N ASP A 148 16.62 14.31 10.04
CA ASP A 148 17.16 14.60 8.71
C ASP A 148 16.62 13.59 7.69
N LYS A 149 15.85 14.10 6.72
CA LYS A 149 15.26 13.32 5.63
C LYS A 149 16.06 13.41 4.32
N SER A 150 17.24 14.05 4.34
CA SER A 150 18.00 14.33 3.10
C SER A 150 18.37 13.07 2.31
N ALA A 151 18.77 11.99 2.99
CA ALA A 151 19.08 10.71 2.36
C ALA A 151 17.85 10.08 1.70
N TYR A 152 16.69 10.13 2.36
CA TYR A 152 15.43 9.64 1.82
C TYR A 152 14.98 10.46 0.61
N ILE A 153 15.02 11.80 0.68
CA ILE A 153 14.70 12.68 -0.44
C ILE A 153 15.65 12.44 -1.64
N ALA A 154 16.94 12.31 -1.38
CA ALA A 154 17.93 12.00 -2.43
C ALA A 154 17.63 10.64 -3.08
N HIS A 155 17.22 9.65 -2.29
CA HIS A 155 16.84 8.34 -2.82
C HIS A 155 15.57 8.43 -3.70
N LEU A 156 14.53 9.14 -3.27
CA LEU A 156 13.33 9.36 -4.09
C LEU A 156 13.66 10.05 -5.42
N LEU A 157 14.49 11.11 -5.39
CA LEU A 157 14.91 11.83 -6.59
C LEU A 157 15.75 10.98 -7.54
N SER A 158 16.41 9.92 -7.07
CA SER A 158 17.18 9.00 -7.91
C SER A 158 16.34 8.19 -8.90
N TYR A 159 15.01 8.15 -8.71
CA TYR A 159 14.11 7.47 -9.63
C TYR A 159 13.83 8.23 -10.92
N VAL A 160 14.11 9.53 -10.96
CA VAL A 160 13.83 10.39 -12.11
C VAL A 160 15.03 11.30 -12.45
N ASP A 161 15.14 11.66 -13.72
CA ASP A 161 15.99 12.78 -14.12
C ASP A 161 15.17 14.07 -14.02
N ALA A 162 15.36 14.82 -12.95
CA ALA A 162 14.64 16.06 -12.71
C ALA A 162 14.81 17.09 -13.84
N ALA A 163 15.97 17.10 -14.54
CA ALA A 163 16.21 18.00 -15.63
C ALA A 163 15.43 17.64 -16.91
N ALA A 164 15.00 16.37 -17.05
CA ALA A 164 14.18 15.90 -18.16
C ALA A 164 12.68 16.09 -17.93
N LEU A 165 12.26 16.43 -16.70
CA LEU A 165 10.85 16.66 -16.41
C LEU A 165 10.36 17.97 -17.03
N LYS A 166 9.14 17.94 -17.59
CA LYS A 166 8.43 19.16 -18.02
C LYS A 166 7.80 19.87 -16.81
N PRO A 167 7.52 21.17 -16.92
CA PRO A 167 6.85 21.94 -15.87
C PRO A 167 5.34 21.60 -15.79
N LEU A 168 5.03 20.35 -15.42
CA LEU A 168 3.67 19.87 -15.25
C LEU A 168 3.01 20.51 -14.03
N LYS A 169 1.71 20.77 -14.12
CA LYS A 169 0.87 21.20 -13.02
C LYS A 169 0.22 19.97 -12.37
N VAL A 170 0.49 19.74 -11.11
CA VAL A 170 0.09 18.53 -10.39
C VAL A 170 -0.69 18.88 -9.14
N VAL A 171 -1.91 18.37 -9.02
CA VAL A 171 -2.67 18.42 -7.76
C VAL A 171 -2.11 17.35 -6.82
N VAL A 172 -1.85 17.75 -5.57
CA VAL A 172 -1.34 16.86 -4.51
C VAL A 172 -2.28 16.97 -3.29
N ASN A 173 -2.99 15.89 -2.98
CA ASN A 173 -3.92 15.83 -1.86
C ASN A 173 -3.35 14.90 -0.77
N ALA A 174 -2.79 15.50 0.28
CA ALA A 174 -2.23 14.76 1.41
C ALA A 174 -3.30 14.21 2.37
N GLY A 175 -4.58 14.56 2.19
CA GLY A 175 -5.67 14.12 3.06
C GLY A 175 -5.48 14.48 4.54
N ASN A 176 -4.73 15.55 4.84
CA ASN A 176 -4.27 15.93 6.19
C ASN A 176 -3.37 14.85 6.85
N GLY A 177 -2.80 13.92 6.06
CA GLY A 177 -1.79 12.95 6.49
C GLY A 177 -0.36 13.49 6.38
N GLY A 178 0.63 12.58 6.42
CA GLY A 178 2.06 12.93 6.41
C GLY A 178 2.65 13.31 5.06
N ALA A 179 1.97 13.01 3.93
CA ALA A 179 2.51 13.15 2.57
C ALA A 179 2.92 14.58 2.21
N GLY A 180 2.18 15.59 2.71
CA GLY A 180 2.40 17.00 2.38
C GLY A 180 3.82 17.48 2.70
N ALA A 181 4.35 17.11 3.84
CA ALA A 181 5.70 17.48 4.27
C ALA A 181 6.77 16.93 3.33
N ILE A 182 6.58 15.73 2.78
CA ILE A 182 7.53 15.13 1.85
C ILE A 182 7.43 15.78 0.47
N VAL A 183 6.23 16.13 0.01
CA VAL A 183 6.04 16.91 -1.21
C VAL A 183 6.77 18.25 -1.10
N ASP A 184 6.71 18.94 0.04
CA ASP A 184 7.40 20.22 0.24
C ASP A 184 8.92 20.09 0.23
N LEU A 185 9.47 18.96 0.70
CA LEU A 185 10.90 18.68 0.62
C LEU A 185 11.34 18.33 -0.81
N LEU A 186 10.48 17.69 -1.60
CA LEU A 186 10.77 17.34 -3.01
C LEU A 186 10.59 18.54 -3.96
N ALA A 187 9.64 19.43 -3.68
CA ALA A 187 9.24 20.51 -4.58
C ALA A 187 10.40 21.42 -5.06
N PRO A 188 11.37 21.82 -4.22
CA PRO A 188 12.50 22.64 -4.68
C PRO A 188 13.41 21.97 -5.70
N HIS A 189 13.35 20.65 -5.84
CA HIS A 189 14.20 19.85 -6.70
C HIS A 189 13.54 19.47 -8.04
N LEU A 190 12.27 19.83 -8.23
CA LEU A 190 11.45 19.39 -9.37
C LEU A 190 10.89 20.62 -10.10
N PRO A 191 10.86 20.64 -11.45
CA PRO A 191 10.26 21.75 -12.23
C PRO A 191 8.73 21.68 -12.26
N LEU A 192 8.09 21.07 -11.26
CA LEU A 192 6.66 20.86 -11.19
C LEU A 192 5.94 21.99 -10.45
N GLN A 193 4.69 22.29 -10.84
CA GLN A 193 3.82 23.24 -10.16
C GLN A 193 2.82 22.46 -9.30
N PHE A 194 2.94 22.53 -7.99
CA PHE A 194 2.08 21.80 -7.07
C PHE A 194 0.87 22.62 -6.63
N ILE A 195 -0.33 22.09 -6.84
CA ILE A 195 -1.58 22.57 -6.27
C ILE A 195 -1.88 21.72 -5.04
N ARG A 196 -1.79 22.32 -3.85
CA ARG A 196 -1.89 21.62 -2.56
C ARG A 196 -3.34 21.57 -2.07
N VAL A 197 -3.81 20.37 -1.71
CA VAL A 197 -5.16 20.11 -1.18
C VAL A 197 -5.00 19.34 0.12
N ASN A 198 -5.72 19.74 1.18
CA ASN A 198 -5.66 19.11 2.51
C ASN A 198 -4.21 18.81 2.93
N HIS A 199 -3.34 19.78 2.75
CA HIS A 199 -1.89 19.60 2.70
C HIS A 199 -1.26 19.47 4.09
N GLU A 200 -1.74 20.30 5.03
CA GLU A 200 -1.20 20.34 6.39
C GLU A 200 -1.62 19.10 7.19
N PRO A 201 -0.67 18.45 7.89
CA PRO A 201 -0.99 17.29 8.72
C PRO A 201 -1.91 17.69 9.90
N ASP A 202 -3.02 16.97 10.04
CA ASP A 202 -3.98 17.18 11.14
C ASP A 202 -4.60 15.86 11.56
N GLY A 203 -4.23 15.38 12.75
CA GLY A 203 -4.74 14.12 13.33
C GLY A 203 -6.23 14.10 13.63
N ASN A 204 -6.95 15.23 13.51
CA ASN A 204 -8.41 15.28 13.57
C ASN A 204 -9.08 14.94 12.24
N PHE A 205 -8.32 14.87 11.14
CA PHE A 205 -8.82 14.61 9.79
C PHE A 205 -10.08 15.42 9.45
N PRO A 206 -10.01 16.76 9.43
CA PRO A 206 -11.19 17.62 9.28
C PRO A 206 -11.93 17.42 7.95
N ASN A 207 -11.26 16.85 6.96
CA ASN A 207 -11.81 16.53 5.65
C ASN A 207 -12.14 15.03 5.46
N GLY A 208 -12.25 14.29 6.57
CA GLY A 208 -12.47 12.85 6.59
C GLY A 208 -11.16 12.03 6.55
N ILE A 209 -11.28 10.75 6.87
CA ILE A 209 -10.13 9.82 6.82
C ILE A 209 -9.67 9.66 5.37
N PRO A 210 -8.39 9.92 5.06
CA PRO A 210 -7.88 9.83 3.69
C PRO A 210 -7.85 8.38 3.21
N ASN A 211 -8.83 8.03 2.39
CA ASN A 211 -8.93 6.75 1.71
C ASN A 211 -9.48 6.95 0.29
N PRO A 212 -8.65 7.28 -0.70
CA PRO A 212 -9.10 7.52 -2.07
C PRO A 212 -9.66 6.30 -2.81
N LEU A 213 -9.55 5.09 -2.24
CA LEU A 213 -10.27 3.91 -2.75
C LEU A 213 -11.79 4.09 -2.66
N LEU A 214 -12.26 4.83 -1.65
CA LEU A 214 -13.67 5.12 -1.47
C LEU A 214 -14.09 6.28 -2.39
N PRO A 215 -15.13 6.11 -3.23
CA PRO A 215 -15.57 7.15 -4.17
C PRO A 215 -15.89 8.49 -3.51
N GLU A 216 -16.45 8.48 -2.32
CA GLU A 216 -16.79 9.68 -1.53
C GLU A 216 -15.58 10.54 -1.15
N ASN A 217 -14.37 9.98 -1.14
CA ASN A 217 -13.14 10.69 -0.79
C ASN A 217 -12.38 11.24 -2.02
N ARG A 218 -12.95 11.11 -3.22
CA ARG A 218 -12.28 11.50 -4.47
C ARG A 218 -12.57 12.93 -4.91
N ALA A 219 -13.70 13.51 -4.48
CA ALA A 219 -14.23 14.78 -4.99
C ALA A 219 -13.21 15.92 -4.89
N ALA A 220 -12.59 16.13 -3.73
CA ALA A 220 -11.66 17.23 -3.51
C ALA A 220 -10.46 17.24 -4.48
N THR A 221 -9.89 16.06 -4.78
CA THR A 221 -8.80 15.95 -5.75
C THR A 221 -9.29 16.17 -7.17
N ALA A 222 -10.40 15.52 -7.54
CA ALA A 222 -10.99 15.61 -8.88
C ALA A 222 -11.41 17.04 -9.25
N GLU A 223 -12.01 17.76 -8.32
CA GLU A 223 -12.44 19.15 -8.49
C GLU A 223 -11.23 20.08 -8.63
N ALA A 224 -10.22 19.94 -7.77
CA ALA A 224 -9.00 20.73 -7.86
C ALA A 224 -8.26 20.52 -9.18
N VAL A 225 -8.21 19.28 -9.71
CA VAL A 225 -7.62 19.00 -11.03
C VAL A 225 -8.33 19.81 -12.11
N ARG A 226 -9.67 19.76 -12.16
CA ARG A 226 -10.47 20.50 -13.15
C ARG A 226 -10.37 22.01 -13.00
N GLU A 227 -10.49 22.51 -11.77
CA GLU A 227 -10.47 23.95 -11.45
C GLU A 227 -9.16 24.61 -11.86
N HIS A 228 -8.05 23.94 -11.57
CA HIS A 228 -6.72 24.48 -11.86
C HIS A 228 -6.16 24.07 -13.22
N GLY A 229 -6.88 23.24 -14.00
CA GLY A 229 -6.39 22.68 -15.27
C GLY A 229 -5.07 21.96 -15.08
N ALA A 230 -5.01 21.07 -14.09
CA ALA A 230 -3.81 20.30 -13.81
C ALA A 230 -3.62 19.16 -14.81
N ASP A 231 -2.37 18.80 -15.06
CA ASP A 231 -2.02 17.68 -15.96
C ASP A 231 -2.46 16.33 -15.38
N PHE A 232 -2.39 16.20 -14.06
CA PHE A 232 -2.93 15.07 -13.29
C PHE A 232 -3.03 15.40 -11.81
N GLY A 233 -3.72 14.54 -11.05
CA GLY A 233 -3.84 14.65 -9.61
C GLY A 233 -3.35 13.41 -8.90
N ILE A 234 -2.90 13.60 -7.66
CA ILE A 234 -2.42 12.57 -6.75
C ILE A 234 -3.13 12.71 -5.41
N ALA A 235 -3.50 11.59 -4.82
CA ALA A 235 -3.95 11.54 -3.43
C ALA A 235 -3.29 10.37 -2.71
N TRP A 236 -3.07 10.50 -1.40
CA TRP A 236 -2.49 9.46 -0.55
C TRP A 236 -3.47 9.06 0.55
N ASP A 237 -3.22 7.92 1.17
CA ASP A 237 -3.81 7.56 2.45
C ASP A 237 -3.01 8.15 3.62
N GLY A 238 -3.45 7.88 4.86
CA GLY A 238 -2.98 8.63 6.04
C GLY A 238 -1.48 8.49 6.32
N ASP A 239 -0.91 7.32 6.08
CA ASP A 239 0.51 7.01 6.25
C ASP A 239 1.30 6.91 4.93
N PHE A 240 0.68 7.34 3.85
CA PHE A 240 1.15 7.52 2.47
C PHE A 240 2.00 6.39 1.88
N ASP A 241 1.72 5.16 2.26
CA ASP A 241 2.33 4.02 1.57
C ASP A 241 1.58 3.63 0.28
N ARG A 242 0.47 4.31 -0.03
CA ARG A 242 -0.31 4.18 -1.26
C ARG A 242 -0.49 5.51 -1.97
N CYS A 243 -0.43 5.46 -3.31
CA CYS A 243 -0.56 6.60 -4.19
C CYS A 243 -1.67 6.38 -5.22
N PHE A 244 -2.64 7.29 -5.26
CA PHE A 244 -3.81 7.22 -6.12
C PHE A 244 -3.78 8.35 -7.14
N PHE A 245 -4.23 8.08 -8.37
CA PHE A 245 -4.09 9.00 -9.48
C PHE A 245 -5.43 9.43 -10.06
N PHE A 246 -5.44 10.66 -10.54
CA PHE A 246 -6.53 11.29 -11.27
C PHE A 246 -5.97 11.87 -12.57
N ASP A 247 -6.63 11.63 -13.70
CA ASP A 247 -6.23 12.25 -14.97
C ASP A 247 -6.62 13.74 -15.02
N HIS A 248 -6.23 14.43 -16.09
CA HIS A 248 -6.49 15.86 -16.27
C HIS A 248 -7.98 16.23 -16.33
N THR A 249 -8.89 15.27 -16.51
CA THR A 249 -10.34 15.48 -16.42
C THR A 249 -10.88 15.35 -15.01
N GLY A 250 -10.03 14.97 -14.05
CA GLY A 250 -10.39 14.63 -12.67
C GLY A 250 -10.98 13.23 -12.52
N ARG A 251 -10.87 12.36 -13.53
CA ARG A 251 -11.29 10.96 -13.43
C ARG A 251 -10.28 10.18 -12.60
N PHE A 252 -10.77 9.46 -11.60
CA PHE A 252 -9.97 8.51 -10.82
C PHE A 252 -9.50 7.35 -11.72
N ILE A 253 -8.24 6.98 -11.59
CA ILE A 253 -7.63 5.89 -12.34
C ILE A 253 -7.51 4.67 -11.43
N GLU A 254 -8.12 3.55 -11.84
CA GLU A 254 -7.98 2.30 -11.11
C GLU A 254 -6.53 1.83 -11.06
N GLY A 255 -6.07 1.41 -9.85
CA GLY A 255 -4.69 0.98 -9.64
C GLY A 255 -4.23 -0.13 -10.59
N TYR A 256 -5.15 -0.95 -11.07
CA TYR A 256 -4.92 -1.98 -12.08
C TYR A 256 -4.16 -1.48 -13.31
N TYR A 257 -4.57 -0.33 -13.87
CA TYR A 257 -3.91 0.23 -15.05
C TYR A 257 -2.55 0.85 -14.71
N LEU A 258 -2.44 1.43 -13.52
CA LEU A 258 -1.19 2.03 -13.03
C LEU A 258 -0.11 0.98 -12.76
N VAL A 259 -0.48 -0.20 -12.26
CA VAL A 259 0.47 -1.31 -12.07
C VAL A 259 1.18 -1.64 -13.38
N GLY A 260 0.46 -1.73 -14.50
CA GLY A 260 1.05 -1.98 -15.81
C GLY A 260 1.99 -0.85 -16.28
N LEU A 261 1.57 0.41 -16.13
CA LEU A 261 2.40 1.57 -16.52
C LEU A 261 3.68 1.67 -15.69
N LEU A 262 3.59 1.47 -14.38
CA LEU A 262 4.75 1.50 -13.47
C LEU A 262 5.68 0.29 -13.70
N ALA A 263 5.12 -0.86 -14.06
CA ALA A 263 5.89 -2.03 -14.47
C ALA A 263 6.74 -1.72 -15.70
N GLN A 264 6.18 -1.07 -16.73
CA GLN A 264 6.94 -0.64 -17.90
C GLN A 264 8.06 0.36 -17.54
N ALA A 265 7.78 1.33 -16.66
CA ALA A 265 8.79 2.28 -16.17
C ALA A 265 9.94 1.57 -15.44
N ALA A 266 9.62 0.59 -14.60
CA ALA A 266 10.63 -0.22 -13.89
C ALA A 266 11.45 -1.09 -14.85
N LEU A 267 10.80 -1.72 -15.84
CA LEU A 267 11.47 -2.57 -16.84
C LEU A 267 12.35 -1.78 -17.81
N LYS A 268 12.03 -0.49 -18.07
CA LYS A 268 12.92 0.41 -18.82
C LYS A 268 14.28 0.57 -18.14
N ARG A 269 14.30 0.61 -16.80
CA ARG A 269 15.52 0.67 -15.97
C ARG A 269 16.18 -0.69 -15.79
N HIS A 270 15.39 -1.77 -15.77
CA HIS A 270 15.81 -3.15 -15.51
C HIS A 270 15.28 -4.11 -16.56
N PRO A 271 15.81 -4.09 -17.80
CA PRO A 271 15.33 -4.94 -18.88
C PRO A 271 15.38 -6.44 -18.51
N GLY A 272 14.33 -7.18 -18.85
CA GLY A 272 14.22 -8.62 -18.53
C GLY A 272 13.85 -8.91 -17.08
N GLY A 273 13.59 -7.89 -16.26
CA GLY A 273 13.26 -8.04 -14.86
C GLY A 273 11.92 -8.73 -14.62
N LYS A 274 11.76 -9.31 -13.44
CA LYS A 274 10.48 -9.87 -12.99
C LYS A 274 9.62 -8.79 -12.36
N VAL A 275 8.30 -8.89 -12.56
CA VAL A 275 7.27 -8.01 -12.00
C VAL A 275 6.26 -8.84 -11.24
N VAL A 276 6.11 -8.61 -9.94
CA VAL A 276 5.11 -9.28 -9.12
C VAL A 276 3.79 -8.53 -9.19
N HIS A 277 2.68 -9.25 -9.34
CA HIS A 277 1.34 -8.66 -9.35
C HIS A 277 0.33 -9.55 -8.63
N ASP A 278 -0.77 -8.96 -8.18
CA ASP A 278 -1.86 -9.68 -7.51
C ASP A 278 -2.82 -10.35 -8.53
N PRO A 279 -3.65 -11.33 -8.11
CA PRO A 279 -4.48 -12.12 -9.02
C PRO A 279 -5.86 -11.51 -9.29
N ARG A 280 -6.20 -10.37 -8.70
CA ARG A 280 -7.54 -9.78 -8.83
C ARG A 280 -7.88 -9.42 -10.28
N LEU A 281 -7.00 -8.63 -10.91
CA LEU A 281 -7.07 -8.24 -12.32
C LEU A 281 -5.66 -8.41 -12.91
N VAL A 282 -5.52 -9.17 -14.00
CA VAL A 282 -4.18 -9.63 -14.41
C VAL A 282 -3.82 -9.32 -15.85
N TRP A 283 -4.76 -9.34 -16.79
CA TRP A 283 -4.44 -9.34 -18.23
C TRP A 283 -3.71 -8.07 -18.69
N ASN A 284 -4.15 -6.90 -18.24
CA ASN A 284 -3.46 -5.65 -18.56
C ASN A 284 -2.01 -5.66 -18.09
N THR A 285 -1.77 -6.07 -16.85
CA THR A 285 -0.43 -6.08 -16.26
C THR A 285 0.46 -7.10 -16.95
N VAL A 286 -0.05 -8.32 -17.18
CA VAL A 286 0.70 -9.39 -17.86
C VAL A 286 1.12 -8.94 -19.26
N GLU A 287 0.17 -8.45 -20.08
CA GLU A 287 0.49 -7.99 -21.44
C GLU A 287 1.53 -6.87 -21.44
N MET A 288 1.37 -5.86 -20.56
CA MET A 288 2.29 -4.72 -20.51
C MET A 288 3.69 -5.13 -20.06
N VAL A 289 3.80 -6.07 -19.12
CA VAL A 289 5.09 -6.62 -18.66
C VAL A 289 5.77 -7.41 -19.77
N GLU A 290 5.05 -8.29 -20.46
CA GLU A 290 5.58 -9.10 -21.57
C GLU A 290 6.00 -8.23 -22.75
N GLN A 291 5.20 -7.23 -23.14
CA GLN A 291 5.54 -6.26 -24.18
C GLN A 291 6.79 -5.44 -23.85
N ALA A 292 7.03 -5.16 -22.58
CA ALA A 292 8.25 -4.51 -22.11
C ALA A 292 9.44 -5.48 -21.95
N GLY A 293 9.29 -6.75 -22.34
CA GLY A 293 10.35 -7.78 -22.24
C GLY A 293 10.60 -8.28 -20.83
N GLY A 294 9.69 -8.05 -19.89
CA GLY A 294 9.76 -8.52 -18.52
C GLY A 294 9.05 -9.87 -18.31
N ILE A 295 9.08 -10.36 -17.08
CA ILE A 295 8.49 -11.64 -16.68
C ILE A 295 7.43 -11.37 -15.60
N PRO A 296 6.12 -11.58 -15.87
CA PRO A 296 5.07 -11.42 -14.87
C PRO A 296 5.11 -12.58 -13.87
N VAL A 297 4.94 -12.28 -12.59
CA VAL A 297 4.95 -13.26 -11.49
C VAL A 297 3.70 -13.04 -10.62
N LEU A 298 2.81 -14.01 -10.63
CA LEU A 298 1.59 -13.96 -9.84
C LEU A 298 1.88 -14.20 -8.36
N CYS A 299 1.25 -13.41 -7.49
CA CYS A 299 1.35 -13.53 -6.05
C CYS A 299 0.00 -13.29 -5.38
N LYS A 300 -0.24 -13.92 -4.26
CA LYS A 300 -1.36 -13.63 -3.37
C LYS A 300 -1.36 -12.17 -2.93
N SER A 301 -2.56 -11.55 -2.87
CA SER A 301 -2.74 -10.15 -2.44
C SER A 301 -2.33 -9.93 -0.98
N GLY A 302 -1.71 -8.79 -0.72
CA GLY A 302 -1.30 -8.33 0.60
C GLY A 302 0.19 -8.00 0.67
N HIS A 303 0.47 -6.83 1.24
CA HIS A 303 1.79 -6.21 1.21
C HIS A 303 2.93 -7.11 1.71
N ALA A 304 2.68 -7.94 2.75
CA ALA A 304 3.70 -8.85 3.27
C ALA A 304 4.05 -9.96 2.26
N PHE A 305 3.04 -10.53 1.58
CA PHE A 305 3.26 -11.58 0.59
C PHE A 305 3.97 -11.06 -0.65
N ILE A 306 3.56 -9.89 -1.15
CA ILE A 306 4.20 -9.26 -2.30
C ILE A 306 5.68 -8.98 -1.99
N LYS A 307 6.01 -8.38 -0.84
CA LYS A 307 7.38 -8.10 -0.42
C LYS A 307 8.25 -9.36 -0.34
N GLU A 308 7.74 -10.44 0.25
CA GLU A 308 8.47 -11.70 0.33
C GLU A 308 8.62 -12.38 -1.05
N LYS A 309 7.56 -12.35 -1.88
CA LYS A 309 7.62 -12.88 -3.25
C LYS A 309 8.62 -12.10 -4.10
N MET A 310 8.65 -10.78 -4.00
CA MET A 310 9.63 -9.96 -4.71
C MET A 310 11.07 -10.30 -4.33
N ARG A 311 11.35 -10.51 -3.03
CA ARG A 311 12.67 -10.93 -2.57
C ARG A 311 13.06 -12.31 -3.08
N ALA A 312 12.13 -13.27 -3.02
CA ALA A 312 12.38 -14.63 -3.49
C ALA A 312 12.66 -14.71 -4.99
N GLU A 313 12.03 -13.85 -5.78
CA GLU A 313 12.15 -13.81 -7.24
C GLU A 313 13.17 -12.77 -7.72
N ASP A 314 13.76 -11.96 -6.85
CA ASP A 314 14.54 -10.77 -7.18
C ASP A 314 13.81 -9.85 -8.16
N ALA A 315 12.49 -9.65 -7.91
CA ALA A 315 11.64 -8.87 -8.78
C ALA A 315 11.96 -7.37 -8.66
N VAL A 316 12.01 -6.67 -9.79
CA VAL A 316 12.38 -5.25 -9.86
C VAL A 316 11.27 -4.33 -9.39
N TYR A 317 10.02 -4.77 -9.55
CA TYR A 317 8.82 -4.05 -9.19
C TYR A 317 7.72 -5.02 -8.79
N GLY A 318 6.84 -4.57 -7.89
CA GLY A 318 5.60 -5.23 -7.55
C GLY A 318 4.46 -4.22 -7.49
N GLY A 319 3.24 -4.65 -7.82
CA GLY A 319 2.08 -3.78 -7.78
C GLY A 319 0.80 -4.50 -7.41
N GLU A 320 -0.04 -3.80 -6.64
CA GLU A 320 -1.39 -4.22 -6.31
C GLU A 320 -2.41 -3.22 -6.84
N MET A 321 -3.57 -3.66 -7.29
CA MET A 321 -4.65 -2.77 -7.69
C MET A 321 -5.15 -1.86 -6.55
N SER A 322 -4.82 -2.17 -5.30
CA SER A 322 -5.09 -1.35 -4.12
C SER A 322 -4.14 -0.17 -3.94
N ALA A 323 -3.32 0.14 -4.96
CA ALA A 323 -2.37 1.23 -5.04
C ALA A 323 -1.13 1.09 -4.14
N HIS A 324 -0.79 -0.13 -3.71
CA HIS A 324 0.55 -0.41 -3.20
C HIS A 324 1.50 -0.69 -4.37
N HIS A 325 2.64 -0.03 -4.39
CA HIS A 325 3.68 -0.15 -5.41
C HIS A 325 5.03 -0.37 -4.74
N TYR A 326 5.68 -1.48 -5.04
CA TYR A 326 6.88 -1.99 -4.38
C TYR A 326 8.07 -1.91 -5.30
N PHE A 327 9.23 -1.53 -4.78
CA PHE A 327 10.44 -1.34 -5.59
C PHE A 327 11.63 -2.08 -4.98
N ARG A 328 12.34 -2.86 -5.81
CA ARG A 328 13.54 -3.58 -5.37
C ARG A 328 14.57 -2.64 -4.75
N GLU A 329 14.84 -1.51 -5.40
CA GLU A 329 15.80 -0.51 -4.95
C GLU A 329 15.34 0.25 -3.69
N PHE A 330 14.07 0.09 -3.29
CA PHE A 330 13.50 0.58 -2.05
C PHE A 330 13.32 -0.56 -1.02
N ALA A 331 14.34 -1.41 -0.89
CA ALA A 331 14.31 -2.58 -0.01
C ALA A 331 13.09 -3.51 -0.23
N TYR A 332 12.59 -3.62 -1.48
CA TYR A 332 11.36 -4.35 -1.84
C TYR A 332 10.11 -3.85 -1.08
N ALA A 333 10.16 -2.66 -0.51
CA ALA A 333 9.05 -2.06 0.21
C ALA A 333 8.14 -1.25 -0.71
N ASP A 334 6.92 -1.00 -0.24
CA ASP A 334 5.96 -0.10 -0.88
C ASP A 334 6.33 1.36 -0.61
N SER A 335 6.00 2.18 -1.59
CA SER A 335 6.14 3.63 -1.53
C SER A 335 4.97 4.31 -2.23
N GLY A 336 4.39 5.32 -1.59
CA GLY A 336 3.46 6.23 -2.23
C GLY A 336 4.14 7.44 -2.87
N MET A 337 5.44 7.66 -2.61
CA MET A 337 6.18 8.78 -3.20
C MET A 337 6.85 8.46 -4.54
N ILE A 338 7.35 7.25 -4.76
CA ILE A 338 8.01 6.86 -6.01
C ILE A 338 7.05 6.82 -7.21
N PRO A 339 5.80 6.28 -7.11
CA PRO A 339 4.93 6.11 -8.27
C PRO A 339 4.65 7.40 -9.04
N TRP A 340 4.36 8.50 -8.36
CA TRP A 340 4.01 9.74 -9.04
C TRP A 340 5.22 10.42 -9.69
N LEU A 341 6.43 10.25 -9.16
CA LEU A 341 7.66 10.68 -9.81
C LEU A 341 7.84 9.97 -11.15
N LEU A 342 7.64 8.65 -11.18
CA LEU A 342 7.73 7.84 -12.39
C LEU A 342 6.63 8.22 -13.41
N ILE A 343 5.40 8.49 -12.96
CA ILE A 343 4.32 8.96 -13.84
C ILE A 343 4.62 10.36 -14.39
N ALA A 344 5.16 11.28 -13.57
CA ALA A 344 5.58 12.59 -14.05
C ALA A 344 6.68 12.49 -15.12
N ALA A 345 7.62 11.57 -14.96
CA ALA A 345 8.64 11.26 -15.96
C ALA A 345 8.02 10.70 -17.24
N LEU A 346 7.12 9.73 -17.13
CA LEU A 346 6.43 9.12 -18.27
C LEU A 346 5.65 10.14 -19.10
N VAL A 347 4.88 11.01 -18.44
CA VAL A 347 4.11 12.09 -19.09
C VAL A 347 5.04 13.11 -19.74
N SER A 348 6.14 13.47 -19.05
CA SER A 348 7.13 14.42 -19.56
C SER A 348 7.86 13.89 -20.82
N GLU A 349 8.34 12.66 -20.77
CA GLU A 349 9.08 12.03 -21.88
C GLU A 349 8.20 11.81 -23.11
N SER A 350 7.02 11.24 -22.92
CA SER A 350 6.12 10.88 -24.02
C SER A 350 5.42 12.07 -24.65
N GLY A 351 5.15 13.12 -23.86
CA GLY A 351 4.27 14.22 -24.25
C GLY A 351 2.80 13.85 -24.35
N ARG A 352 2.42 12.61 -23.98
CA ARG A 352 1.03 12.15 -23.88
C ARG A 352 0.51 12.45 -22.48
N SER A 353 -0.78 12.77 -22.37
CA SER A 353 -1.43 12.89 -21.06
C SER A 353 -1.53 11.54 -20.36
N LEU A 354 -1.69 11.56 -19.04
CA LEU A 354 -1.96 10.33 -18.29
C LEU A 354 -3.28 9.67 -18.75
N ALA A 355 -4.29 10.47 -19.12
CA ALA A 355 -5.53 9.97 -19.69
C ALA A 355 -5.30 9.15 -20.95
N ASP A 356 -4.49 9.66 -21.92
CA ASP A 356 -4.20 8.94 -23.16
C ASP A 356 -3.53 7.58 -22.92
N TRP A 357 -2.65 7.51 -21.91
CA TRP A 357 -2.01 6.25 -21.53
C TRP A 357 -2.99 5.23 -20.98
N VAL A 358 -3.95 5.69 -20.18
CA VAL A 358 -4.90 4.82 -19.48
C VAL A 358 -6.08 4.43 -20.38
N GLU A 359 -6.55 5.31 -21.26
CA GLU A 359 -7.70 5.05 -22.14
C GLU A 359 -7.47 3.87 -23.08
N ASP A 360 -6.28 3.78 -23.68
CA ASP A 360 -5.92 2.64 -24.52
C ASP A 360 -6.02 1.31 -23.73
N ARG A 361 -5.63 1.34 -22.47
CA ARG A 361 -5.63 0.16 -21.59
C ARG A 361 -7.03 -0.17 -21.07
N MET A 362 -7.82 0.85 -20.74
CA MET A 362 -9.22 0.69 -20.34
C MET A 362 -10.07 0.14 -21.49
N ALA A 363 -9.78 0.55 -22.72
CA ALA A 363 -10.44 0.01 -23.90
C ALA A 363 -10.03 -1.45 -24.16
N ALA A 364 -8.75 -1.79 -23.99
CA ALA A 364 -8.24 -3.15 -24.20
C ALA A 364 -8.69 -4.14 -23.10
N TYR A 365 -8.76 -3.67 -21.85
CA TYR A 365 -9.09 -4.48 -20.68
C TYR A 365 -10.06 -3.75 -19.75
N PRO A 366 -11.34 -3.61 -20.13
CA PRO A 366 -12.36 -3.08 -19.22
C PRO A 366 -12.43 -3.91 -17.95
N CYS A 367 -12.58 -3.26 -16.78
CA CYS A 367 -12.68 -3.93 -15.50
C CYS A 367 -13.76 -3.33 -14.60
N SER A 368 -14.27 -4.14 -13.66
CA SER A 368 -15.29 -3.73 -12.69
C SER A 368 -14.76 -2.89 -11.53
N GLY A 369 -13.43 -2.82 -11.35
CA GLY A 369 -12.87 -2.47 -10.06
C GLY A 369 -13.15 -3.57 -9.01
N GLU A 370 -13.00 -3.25 -7.73
CA GLU A 370 -13.32 -4.17 -6.63
C GLU A 370 -14.73 -3.93 -6.09
N ILE A 371 -15.58 -4.95 -6.10
CA ILE A 371 -16.96 -4.89 -5.60
C ILE A 371 -17.07 -5.75 -4.33
N ASN A 372 -17.57 -5.14 -3.25
CA ASN A 372 -17.67 -5.79 -1.94
C ASN A 372 -19.08 -6.29 -1.68
N PHE A 373 -19.21 -7.55 -1.22
CA PHE A 373 -20.48 -8.20 -0.87
C PHE A 373 -20.46 -8.66 0.58
N LYS A 374 -21.47 -8.25 1.33
CA LYS A 374 -21.79 -8.87 2.63
C LYS A 374 -22.61 -10.13 2.37
N VAL A 375 -22.08 -11.27 2.73
CA VAL A 375 -22.74 -12.58 2.52
C VAL A 375 -22.85 -13.33 3.84
N ALA A 376 -23.89 -14.15 3.97
CA ALA A 376 -24.13 -14.96 5.17
C ALA A 376 -23.05 -16.05 5.35
N ASP A 377 -22.67 -16.70 4.25
CA ASP A 377 -21.61 -17.72 4.20
C ASP A 377 -20.80 -17.57 2.91
N ALA A 378 -19.54 -17.20 3.06
CA ALA A 378 -18.64 -16.98 1.94
C ALA A 378 -18.40 -18.26 1.12
N LYS A 379 -18.28 -19.43 1.78
CA LYS A 379 -18.03 -20.70 1.09
C LYS A 379 -19.21 -21.14 0.27
N VAL A 380 -20.42 -21.00 0.81
CA VAL A 380 -21.66 -21.32 0.11
C VAL A 380 -21.86 -20.41 -1.08
N SER A 381 -21.62 -19.11 -0.92
CA SER A 381 -21.76 -18.12 -2.00
C SER A 381 -20.75 -18.36 -3.13
N VAL A 382 -19.48 -18.66 -2.81
CA VAL A 382 -18.47 -19.04 -3.79
C VAL A 382 -18.86 -20.33 -4.53
N ALA A 383 -19.31 -21.37 -3.80
CA ALA A 383 -19.71 -22.62 -4.41
C ALA A 383 -20.88 -22.43 -5.40
N ARG A 384 -21.87 -21.60 -5.08
CA ARG A 384 -22.99 -21.26 -5.95
C ARG A 384 -22.53 -20.62 -7.26
N VAL A 385 -21.62 -19.65 -7.18
CA VAL A 385 -21.04 -19.01 -8.39
C VAL A 385 -20.30 -20.05 -9.24
N MET A 386 -19.48 -20.88 -8.63
CA MET A 386 -18.70 -21.90 -9.35
C MET A 386 -19.59 -22.97 -9.99
N GLU A 387 -20.65 -23.40 -9.34
CA GLU A 387 -21.62 -24.36 -9.88
C GLU A 387 -22.35 -23.77 -11.09
N HIS A 388 -22.75 -22.49 -11.02
CA HIS A 388 -23.42 -21.80 -12.11
C HIS A 388 -22.55 -21.78 -13.40
N PHE A 389 -21.25 -21.56 -13.26
CA PHE A 389 -20.32 -21.51 -14.40
C PHE A 389 -19.63 -22.83 -14.73
N ALA A 390 -19.91 -23.93 -14.02
CA ALA A 390 -19.23 -25.21 -14.19
C ALA A 390 -19.27 -25.76 -15.61
N SER A 391 -20.41 -25.59 -16.33
CA SER A 391 -20.58 -26.05 -17.70
C SER A 391 -19.69 -25.34 -18.73
N HIS A 392 -19.16 -24.16 -18.39
CA HIS A 392 -18.27 -23.38 -19.25
C HIS A 392 -16.80 -23.80 -19.14
N ALA A 393 -16.47 -24.71 -18.21
CA ALA A 393 -15.15 -25.27 -17.98
C ALA A 393 -14.00 -24.23 -17.96
N PRO A 394 -14.07 -23.18 -17.13
CA PRO A 394 -13.02 -22.15 -17.06
C PRO A 394 -11.69 -22.73 -16.59
N ALA A 395 -10.60 -22.07 -16.97
CA ALA A 395 -9.31 -22.31 -16.32
C ALA A 395 -9.33 -21.70 -14.90
N LEU A 396 -8.99 -22.51 -13.90
CA LEU A 396 -9.06 -22.08 -12.49
C LEU A 396 -7.66 -21.82 -11.92
N ASP A 397 -7.55 -20.76 -11.13
CA ASP A 397 -6.40 -20.45 -10.29
C ASP A 397 -6.85 -20.20 -8.85
N HIS A 398 -6.10 -20.72 -7.88
CA HIS A 398 -6.41 -20.67 -6.45
C HIS A 398 -5.34 -19.91 -5.64
N THR A 399 -4.58 -19.06 -6.29
CA THR A 399 -3.52 -18.28 -5.63
C THR A 399 -4.06 -17.38 -4.52
N ASP A 400 -5.23 -16.73 -4.77
CA ASP A 400 -5.93 -15.92 -3.75
C ASP A 400 -7.45 -15.97 -4.01
N GLY A 401 -8.16 -16.78 -3.24
CA GLY A 401 -9.56 -17.10 -3.51
C GLY A 401 -9.70 -17.99 -4.74
N ILE A 402 -10.63 -17.67 -5.63
CA ILE A 402 -10.85 -18.39 -6.89
C ILE A 402 -10.82 -17.37 -8.03
N SER A 403 -9.92 -17.56 -8.98
CA SER A 403 -9.97 -16.93 -10.29
C SER A 403 -10.49 -17.93 -11.32
N ALA A 404 -11.43 -17.52 -12.15
CA ALA A 404 -11.97 -18.31 -13.25
C ALA A 404 -11.81 -17.54 -14.57
N ASP A 405 -11.08 -18.13 -15.52
CA ASP A 405 -10.75 -17.55 -16.83
C ASP A 405 -11.50 -18.30 -17.95
N PHE A 406 -12.31 -17.58 -18.73
CA PHE A 406 -13.15 -18.09 -19.82
C PHE A 406 -12.60 -17.71 -21.20
N GLY A 407 -11.40 -17.08 -21.26
CA GLY A 407 -10.75 -16.65 -22.49
C GLY A 407 -11.02 -15.20 -22.87
N ASP A 408 -12.27 -14.79 -22.98
CA ASP A 408 -12.70 -13.41 -23.31
C ASP A 408 -13.10 -12.58 -22.11
N TRP A 409 -13.36 -13.22 -20.97
CA TRP A 409 -13.59 -12.60 -19.67
C TRP A 409 -13.09 -13.49 -18.55
N ARG A 410 -12.82 -12.89 -17.39
CA ARG A 410 -12.47 -13.61 -16.16
C ARG A 410 -12.99 -12.89 -14.94
N PHE A 411 -13.07 -13.61 -13.82
CA PHE A 411 -13.27 -13.01 -12.52
C PHE A 411 -12.30 -13.57 -11.47
N ASN A 412 -12.10 -12.80 -10.41
CA ASN A 412 -11.55 -13.26 -9.13
C ASN A 412 -12.59 -13.02 -8.05
N LEU A 413 -12.85 -14.04 -7.23
CA LEU A 413 -13.73 -13.98 -6.08
C LEU A 413 -13.00 -14.49 -4.85
N ARG A 414 -12.83 -13.62 -3.85
CA ARG A 414 -12.05 -13.93 -2.64
C ARG A 414 -12.67 -13.36 -1.38
N SER A 415 -12.39 -14.01 -0.24
CA SER A 415 -12.70 -13.45 1.07
C SER A 415 -11.73 -12.32 1.41
N SER A 416 -12.23 -11.26 2.04
CA SER A 416 -11.35 -10.24 2.63
C SER A 416 -10.53 -10.85 3.77
N ASN A 417 -9.25 -10.47 3.87
CA ASN A 417 -8.40 -10.88 4.98
C ASN A 417 -8.62 -10.07 6.26
N THR A 418 -9.30 -8.93 6.14
CA THR A 418 -9.47 -7.95 7.23
C THR A 418 -10.93 -7.72 7.62
N GLU A 419 -11.89 -8.09 6.76
CA GLU A 419 -13.31 -7.81 6.92
C GLU A 419 -14.18 -9.03 6.54
N PRO A 420 -15.38 -9.22 7.08
CA PRO A 420 -16.27 -10.32 6.74
C PRO A 420 -17.00 -10.07 5.41
N LEU A 421 -16.24 -9.94 4.33
CA LEU A 421 -16.73 -9.61 2.99
C LEU A 421 -16.20 -10.59 1.94
N LEU A 422 -16.99 -10.83 0.90
CA LEU A 422 -16.51 -11.35 -0.39
C LEU A 422 -16.21 -10.17 -1.32
N ARG A 423 -15.12 -10.27 -2.05
CA ARG A 423 -14.64 -9.27 -3.02
C ARG A 423 -14.63 -9.87 -4.41
N LEU A 424 -15.30 -9.20 -5.33
CA LEU A 424 -15.39 -9.57 -6.74
C LEU A 424 -14.61 -8.58 -7.59
N ASN A 425 -13.81 -9.10 -8.50
CA ASN A 425 -13.20 -8.37 -9.60
C ASN A 425 -13.50 -9.08 -10.92
N VAL A 426 -13.92 -8.34 -11.93
CA VAL A 426 -14.22 -8.87 -13.27
C VAL A 426 -13.44 -8.05 -14.31
N GLU A 427 -12.89 -8.70 -15.33
CA GLU A 427 -12.27 -8.05 -16.46
C GLU A 427 -12.62 -8.77 -17.77
N THR A 428 -12.59 -8.01 -18.89
CA THR A 428 -12.88 -8.52 -20.23
C THR A 428 -11.81 -8.07 -21.21
N ARG A 429 -11.75 -8.72 -22.38
CA ARG A 429 -10.90 -8.31 -23.49
C ARG A 429 -11.71 -7.43 -24.44
N GLY A 430 -11.61 -6.10 -24.26
CA GLY A 430 -12.20 -5.08 -25.14
C GLY A 430 -13.73 -5.02 -25.19
N ASP A 431 -14.44 -5.73 -24.28
CA ASP A 431 -15.90 -5.78 -24.31
C ASP A 431 -16.52 -5.29 -22.99
N ALA A 432 -16.88 -3.99 -22.98
CA ALA A 432 -17.52 -3.36 -21.82
C ALA A 432 -18.97 -3.85 -21.60
N ALA A 433 -19.67 -4.29 -22.66
CA ALA A 433 -21.03 -4.83 -22.52
C ALA A 433 -21.00 -6.21 -21.85
N LEU A 434 -20.05 -7.06 -22.23
CA LEU A 434 -19.79 -8.34 -21.59
C LEU A 434 -19.39 -8.14 -20.13
N LEU A 435 -18.49 -7.17 -19.84
CA LEU A 435 -18.11 -6.82 -18.47
C LEU A 435 -19.33 -6.54 -17.59
N GLN A 436 -20.21 -5.64 -18.04
CA GLN A 436 -21.42 -5.27 -17.30
C GLN A 436 -22.31 -6.49 -17.08
N SER A 437 -22.60 -7.24 -18.15
CA SER A 437 -23.46 -8.43 -18.08
C SER A 437 -22.95 -9.48 -17.09
N ARG A 438 -21.63 -9.80 -17.12
CA ARG A 438 -21.04 -10.80 -16.22
C ARG A 438 -20.93 -10.30 -14.79
N THR A 439 -20.67 -9.02 -14.59
CA THR A 439 -20.66 -8.40 -13.28
C THR A 439 -22.03 -8.44 -12.62
N ASP A 440 -23.10 -8.12 -13.36
CA ASP A 440 -24.49 -8.16 -12.88
C ASP A 440 -24.94 -9.60 -12.57
N GLU A 441 -24.58 -10.55 -13.43
CA GLU A 441 -24.88 -11.98 -13.26
C GLU A 441 -24.26 -12.53 -11.97
N ILE A 442 -22.95 -12.31 -11.75
CA ILE A 442 -22.26 -12.77 -10.54
C ILE A 442 -22.81 -12.04 -9.31
N SER A 443 -23.03 -10.73 -9.40
CA SER A 443 -23.60 -9.95 -8.29
C SER A 443 -24.94 -10.48 -7.85
N SER A 444 -25.81 -10.85 -8.80
CA SER A 444 -27.12 -11.44 -8.51
C SER A 444 -27.02 -12.80 -7.81
N LEU A 445 -26.02 -13.61 -8.17
CA LEU A 445 -25.75 -14.89 -7.49
C LEU A 445 -25.23 -14.70 -6.06
N LEU A 446 -24.45 -13.65 -5.81
CA LEU A 446 -23.88 -13.36 -4.49
C LEU A 446 -24.91 -12.75 -3.51
N GLN A 447 -25.97 -12.12 -4.02
CA GLN A 447 -27.03 -11.49 -3.23
C GLN A 447 -28.15 -12.46 -2.82
N GLN A 448 -28.19 -13.67 -3.35
CA GLN A 448 -29.12 -14.77 -2.95
C GLN A 448 -28.63 -15.47 -1.67
#